data_ff8c0ff5ea7de9f4a6012ed31e20eb2b
#
_entry.id   ff8c0ff5ea7de9f4a6012ed31e20eb2b
#
_cell.length_a   1.000
_cell.length_b   1.000
_cell.length_c   1.000
_cell.angle_alpha   90.00
_cell.angle_beta   90.00
_cell.angle_gamma   90.00
#
_symmetry.space_group_name_H-M   'P 1'
#
loop_
_entity.id
_entity.type
_entity.pdbx_description
1 polymer ?
#
loop_
_entity_poly.entity_id
_entity_poly.type
_entity_poly.pdbx_seq_one_letter_code
_entity_poly.pdbx_strand_id
1 'polypeptide(L)'
;VSIYRDSYLNLANDKYRKCNEAYSVGGPEQAVAMLNMNLDLKIDHYMSVDFLAVSEVVDLLGGIEIDVDEYEIEHLNNYTVETSKVTGKKTQKLTKTGLQTLDGVQATSYCRIRYTAGDDFKRTERQREVLETIAKKAKTMSVAQLDEIVKKVFPMCATNMTVDQLLAIAADGLSY
;
A
#
# COMPACT_ATOMS: atom_id res chain seq x y z
N VAL A 1 -0.47 11.10 5.88
CA VAL A 1 0.31 10.84 7.11
C VAL A 1 0.65 9.37 7.17
N SER A 2 1.89 9.01 7.51
CA SER A 2 2.33 7.63 7.73
C SER A 2 2.75 7.46 9.18
N ILE A 3 2.34 6.35 9.78
CA ILE A 3 2.76 5.99 11.14
C ILE A 3 3.84 4.90 11.03
N TYR A 4 4.99 5.13 11.67
CA TYR A 4 6.05 4.15 11.67
C TYR A 4 5.63 2.90 12.43
N ARG A 5 5.87 1.77 11.79
CA ARG A 5 5.48 0.44 12.23
C ARG A 5 5.84 0.13 13.69
N ASP A 6 7.03 0.55 14.10
CA ASP A 6 7.61 0.24 15.40
C ASP A 6 7.41 1.35 16.46
N SER A 7 6.55 2.35 16.16
CA SER A 7 6.13 3.35 17.16
C SER A 7 5.52 2.64 18.37
N TYR A 8 6.00 3.01 19.57
CA TYR A 8 5.55 2.41 20.83
C TYR A 8 4.33 3.16 21.36
N LEU A 9 3.16 2.56 21.22
CA LEU A 9 1.87 3.17 21.51
C LEU A 9 1.00 2.26 22.39
N ASN A 10 0.06 2.86 23.10
CA ASN A 10 -1.01 2.11 23.76
C ASN A 10 -1.93 1.52 22.69
N LEU A 11 -2.10 0.19 22.68
CA LEU A 11 -2.94 -0.49 21.70
C LEU A 11 -4.45 -0.31 21.93
N ALA A 12 -4.88 0.69 22.72
CA ALA A 12 -6.24 0.89 23.17
C ALA A 12 -6.81 -0.29 24.00
N ASN A 13 -5.93 -0.96 24.74
CA ASN A 13 -6.26 -2.06 25.65
C ASN A 13 -5.35 -2.06 26.90
N ASP A 14 -4.83 -0.89 27.27
CA ASP A 14 -3.89 -0.64 28.37
C ASP A 14 -2.53 -1.35 28.24
N LYS A 15 -2.20 -1.83 27.03
CA LYS A 15 -0.90 -2.43 26.73
C LYS A 15 -0.13 -1.56 25.74
N TYR A 16 1.08 -1.20 26.12
CA TYR A 16 2.00 -0.46 25.25
C TYR A 16 2.87 -1.45 24.46
N ARG A 17 2.80 -1.37 23.13
CA ARG A 17 3.57 -2.22 22.19
C ARG A 17 3.84 -1.47 20.89
N LYS A 18 4.48 -2.14 19.92
CA LYS A 18 4.62 -1.62 18.57
C LYS A 18 3.25 -1.42 17.91
N CYS A 19 3.00 -0.27 17.30
CA CYS A 19 1.68 0.09 16.78
C CYS A 19 1.15 -0.92 15.74
N ASN A 20 2.02 -1.56 14.97
CA ASN A 20 1.61 -2.58 14.00
C ASN A 20 1.01 -3.84 14.65
N GLU A 21 1.25 -4.08 15.96
CA GLU A 21 0.66 -5.21 16.67
C GLU A 21 -0.86 -5.02 16.90
N ALA A 22 -1.36 -3.77 16.89
CA ALA A 22 -2.78 -3.50 17.06
C ALA A 22 -3.64 -4.28 16.05
N TYR A 23 -3.21 -4.29 14.77
CA TYR A 23 -3.92 -5.02 13.73
C TYR A 23 -3.92 -6.54 13.96
N SER A 24 -2.84 -7.12 14.44
CA SER A 24 -2.76 -8.56 14.74
C SER A 24 -3.54 -8.96 16.00
N VAL A 25 -3.79 -8.02 16.91
CA VAL A 25 -4.53 -8.25 18.16
C VAL A 25 -6.04 -8.20 17.97
N GLY A 26 -6.54 -7.22 17.21
CA GLY A 26 -7.97 -6.99 17.07
C GLY A 26 -8.38 -6.42 15.70
N GLY A 27 -7.57 -6.68 14.67
CA GLY A 27 -7.92 -6.28 13.31
C GLY A 27 -7.87 -4.78 13.06
N PRO A 28 -8.53 -4.31 12.00
CA PRO A 28 -8.52 -2.91 11.63
C PRO A 28 -9.20 -2.01 12.66
N GLU A 29 -10.23 -2.48 13.34
CA GLU A 29 -10.94 -1.73 14.39
C GLU A 29 -10.00 -1.41 15.56
N GLN A 30 -9.17 -2.36 15.97
CA GLN A 30 -8.17 -2.13 17.02
C GLN A 30 -7.09 -1.15 16.57
N ALA A 31 -6.68 -1.21 15.30
CA ALA A 31 -5.73 -0.25 14.75
C ALA A 31 -6.32 1.17 14.71
N VAL A 32 -7.59 1.33 14.31
CA VAL A 32 -8.31 2.61 14.35
C VAL A 32 -8.43 3.14 15.79
N ALA A 33 -8.87 2.30 16.73
CA ALA A 33 -9.00 2.70 18.13
C ALA A 33 -7.65 3.15 18.71
N MET A 34 -6.57 2.41 18.42
CA MET A 34 -5.21 2.76 18.84
C MET A 34 -4.78 4.12 18.28
N LEU A 35 -5.00 4.38 16.99
CA LEU A 35 -4.63 5.65 16.35
C LEU A 35 -5.46 6.82 16.92
N ASN A 36 -6.77 6.65 17.07
CA ASN A 36 -7.64 7.68 17.64
C ASN A 36 -7.22 8.03 19.06
N MET A 37 -6.93 7.03 19.90
CA MET A 37 -6.51 7.23 21.28
C MET A 37 -5.18 7.96 21.42
N ASN A 38 -4.16 7.55 20.65
CA ASN A 38 -2.80 8.06 20.84
C ASN A 38 -2.52 9.38 20.10
N LEU A 39 -3.28 9.68 19.05
CA LEU A 39 -3.04 10.84 18.17
C LEU A 39 -4.19 11.86 18.19
N ASP A 40 -5.17 11.67 19.06
CA ASP A 40 -6.38 12.52 19.17
C ASP A 40 -7.08 12.70 17.81
N LEU A 41 -7.17 11.59 17.05
CA LEU A 41 -7.82 11.55 15.74
C LEU A 41 -9.28 11.10 15.87
N LYS A 42 -10.06 11.34 14.84
CA LYS A 42 -11.45 10.86 14.69
C LYS A 42 -11.55 10.08 13.38
N ILE A 43 -10.89 8.93 13.36
CA ILE A 43 -10.95 8.01 12.21
C ILE A 43 -12.18 7.15 12.38
N ASP A 44 -13.10 7.21 11.41
CA ASP A 44 -14.35 6.44 11.39
C ASP A 44 -14.29 5.31 10.36
N HIS A 45 -13.42 5.43 9.36
CA HIS A 45 -13.33 4.50 8.26
C HIS A 45 -11.92 3.94 8.09
N TYR A 46 -11.84 2.71 7.61
CA TYR A 46 -10.59 2.06 7.25
C TYR A 46 -10.71 1.30 5.94
N MET A 47 -9.57 1.09 5.30
CA MET A 47 -9.40 0.14 4.22
C MET A 47 -8.10 -0.62 4.45
N SER A 48 -8.19 -1.94 4.52
CA SER A 48 -7.05 -2.84 4.59
C SER A 48 -6.87 -3.56 3.26
N VAL A 49 -5.66 -3.51 2.75
CA VAL A 49 -5.29 -4.14 1.48
C VAL A 49 -4.14 -5.12 1.70
N ASP A 50 -4.16 -6.24 1.00
CA ASP A 50 -3.08 -7.20 0.98
C ASP A 50 -2.16 -7.00 -0.24
N PHE A 51 -1.14 -7.82 -0.36
CA PHE A 51 -0.18 -7.75 -1.47
C PHE A 51 -0.82 -8.05 -2.83
N LEU A 52 -1.86 -8.91 -2.85
CA LEU A 52 -2.56 -9.24 -4.07
C LEU A 52 -3.37 -8.03 -4.56
N ALA A 53 -4.10 -7.36 -3.67
CA ALA A 53 -4.87 -6.17 -4.01
C ALA A 53 -3.98 -5.03 -4.56
N VAL A 54 -2.84 -4.76 -3.91
CA VAL A 54 -1.87 -3.75 -4.39
C VAL A 54 -1.33 -4.13 -5.77
N SER A 55 -0.91 -5.39 -5.94
CA SER A 55 -0.40 -5.89 -7.22
C SER A 55 -1.45 -5.79 -8.33
N GLU A 56 -2.72 -6.09 -8.03
CA GLU A 56 -3.81 -6.02 -9.00
C GLU A 56 -4.11 -4.58 -9.43
N VAL A 57 -4.13 -3.63 -8.49
CA VAL A 57 -4.29 -2.20 -8.83
C VAL A 57 -3.20 -1.75 -9.79
N VAL A 58 -1.94 -2.05 -9.50
CA VAL A 58 -0.81 -1.63 -10.33
C VAL A 58 -0.91 -2.24 -11.73
N ASP A 59 -1.26 -3.53 -11.85
CA ASP A 59 -1.39 -4.19 -13.16
C ASP A 59 -2.57 -3.61 -13.96
N LEU A 60 -3.70 -3.33 -13.34
CA LEU A 60 -4.86 -2.70 -13.98
C LEU A 60 -4.56 -1.26 -14.44
N LEU A 61 -3.66 -0.57 -13.76
CA LEU A 61 -3.14 0.72 -14.20
C LEU A 61 -2.15 0.59 -15.37
N GLY A 62 -1.76 -0.63 -15.78
CA GLY A 62 -0.71 -0.86 -16.77
C GLY A 62 0.70 -0.59 -16.25
N GLY A 63 0.94 -0.86 -14.96
CA GLY A 63 2.19 -0.60 -14.26
C GLY A 63 2.31 0.81 -13.72
N ILE A 64 3.33 1.07 -12.93
CA ILE A 64 3.66 2.42 -12.38
C ILE A 64 5.13 2.75 -12.63
N GLU A 65 5.44 4.03 -12.83
CA GLU A 65 6.83 4.48 -13.05
C GLU A 65 7.49 4.81 -11.71
N ILE A 66 8.59 4.11 -11.43
CA ILE A 66 9.42 4.30 -10.23
C ILE A 66 10.88 4.41 -10.67
N ASP A 67 11.61 5.34 -10.06
CA ASP A 67 13.06 5.47 -10.23
C ASP A 67 13.77 4.51 -9.26
N VAL A 68 14.37 3.44 -9.80
CA VAL A 68 14.96 2.35 -9.01
C VAL A 68 16.47 2.48 -8.99
N ASP A 69 17.04 2.61 -7.79
CA ASP A 69 18.48 2.70 -7.57
C ASP A 69 19.18 1.33 -7.73
N GLU A 70 20.48 1.37 -8.00
CA GLU A 70 21.31 0.17 -8.22
C GLU A 70 21.25 -0.80 -7.03
N TYR A 71 21.36 -0.28 -5.82
CA TYR A 71 21.32 -1.09 -4.59
C TYR A 71 19.91 -1.63 -4.26
N GLU A 72 18.87 -1.09 -4.88
CA GLU A 72 17.49 -1.56 -4.70
C GLU A 72 17.14 -2.76 -5.60
N ILE A 73 17.76 -2.86 -6.77
CA ILE A 73 17.46 -3.91 -7.76
C ILE A 73 17.61 -5.30 -7.17
N GLU A 74 18.72 -5.58 -6.49
CA GLU A 74 18.96 -6.90 -5.90
C GLU A 74 17.89 -7.23 -4.87
N HIS A 75 17.59 -6.30 -3.96
CA HIS A 75 16.58 -6.48 -2.93
C HIS A 75 15.19 -6.64 -3.53
N LEU A 76 14.82 -5.80 -4.51
CA LEU A 76 13.55 -5.90 -5.23
C LEU A 76 13.41 -7.29 -5.85
N ASN A 77 14.40 -7.74 -6.61
CA ASN A 77 14.39 -9.04 -7.26
C ASN A 77 14.30 -10.21 -6.27
N ASN A 78 14.92 -10.10 -5.10
CA ASN A 78 14.81 -11.10 -4.05
C ASN A 78 13.37 -11.17 -3.49
N TYR A 79 12.74 -10.01 -3.26
CA TYR A 79 11.36 -9.96 -2.79
C TYR A 79 10.34 -10.40 -3.84
N THR A 80 10.60 -10.27 -5.15
CA THR A 80 9.68 -10.74 -6.19
C THR A 80 9.41 -12.23 -6.11
N VAL A 81 10.37 -13.03 -5.64
CA VAL A 81 10.21 -14.49 -5.50
C VAL A 81 9.09 -14.82 -4.51
N GLU A 82 9.12 -14.20 -3.33
CA GLU A 82 8.10 -14.39 -2.30
C GLU A 82 6.78 -13.74 -2.70
N THR A 83 6.82 -12.51 -3.21
CA THR A 83 5.63 -11.78 -3.65
C THR A 83 4.89 -12.54 -4.75
N SER A 84 5.60 -13.12 -5.72
CA SER A 84 5.00 -13.97 -6.76
C SER A 84 4.29 -15.19 -6.18
N LYS A 85 4.86 -15.82 -5.14
CA LYS A 85 4.23 -16.97 -4.48
C LYS A 85 2.95 -16.55 -3.75
N VAL A 86 2.97 -15.43 -3.06
CA VAL A 86 1.81 -14.94 -2.27
C VAL A 86 0.69 -14.46 -3.18
N THR A 87 1.02 -13.74 -4.26
CA THR A 87 0.03 -13.20 -5.20
C THR A 87 -0.41 -14.18 -6.28
N GLY A 88 0.34 -15.27 -6.47
CA GLY A 88 0.11 -16.22 -7.58
C GLY A 88 0.49 -15.65 -8.97
N LYS A 89 1.07 -14.45 -9.03
CA LYS A 89 1.44 -13.77 -10.26
C LYS A 89 2.91 -13.99 -10.61
N LYS A 90 3.22 -13.91 -11.90
CA LYS A 90 4.59 -14.00 -12.42
C LYS A 90 5.10 -12.61 -12.77
N THR A 91 6.40 -12.39 -12.57
CA THR A 91 7.10 -11.19 -13.00
C THR A 91 8.48 -11.52 -13.52
N GLN A 92 9.09 -10.59 -14.24
CA GLN A 92 10.49 -10.68 -14.67
C GLN A 92 11.40 -9.92 -13.70
N LYS A 93 12.67 -10.32 -13.63
CA LYS A 93 13.67 -9.60 -12.85
C LYS A 93 14.00 -8.26 -13.50
N LEU A 94 14.16 -7.22 -12.71
CA LEU A 94 14.74 -5.96 -13.16
C LEU A 94 16.26 -6.11 -13.36
N THR A 95 16.74 -5.55 -14.44
CA THR A 95 18.17 -5.62 -14.81
C THR A 95 18.80 -4.24 -15.04
N LYS A 96 18.01 -3.18 -14.96
CA LYS A 96 18.47 -1.80 -15.20
C LYS A 96 18.05 -0.91 -14.03
N THR A 97 18.80 0.16 -13.81
CA THR A 97 18.49 1.24 -12.88
C THR A 97 17.74 2.37 -13.56
N GLY A 98 17.30 3.35 -12.77
CA GLY A 98 16.62 4.54 -13.25
C GLY A 98 15.12 4.35 -13.37
N LEU A 99 14.46 5.29 -14.04
CA LEU A 99 13.01 5.30 -14.21
C LEU A 99 12.54 4.11 -15.02
N GLN A 100 11.70 3.28 -14.43
CA GLN A 100 11.17 2.07 -15.03
C GLN A 100 9.70 1.87 -14.70
N THR A 101 8.98 1.24 -15.62
CA THR A 101 7.60 0.82 -15.36
C THR A 101 7.61 -0.51 -14.61
N LEU A 102 7.20 -0.50 -13.36
CA LEU A 102 7.06 -1.68 -12.52
C LEU A 102 5.68 -2.31 -12.69
N ASP A 103 5.62 -3.63 -12.84
CA ASP A 103 4.38 -4.40 -12.73
C ASP A 103 3.92 -4.53 -11.27
N GLY A 104 2.74 -5.12 -11.04
CA GLY A 104 2.17 -5.22 -9.71
C GLY A 104 3.03 -6.01 -8.72
N VAL A 105 3.71 -7.06 -9.15
CA VAL A 105 4.61 -7.85 -8.30
C VAL A 105 5.86 -7.05 -7.95
N GLN A 106 6.44 -6.36 -8.92
CA GLN A 106 7.64 -5.53 -8.74
C GLN A 106 7.33 -4.34 -7.81
N ALA A 107 6.25 -3.61 -8.04
CA ALA A 107 5.84 -2.48 -7.21
C ALA A 107 5.54 -2.91 -5.75
N THR A 108 4.84 -4.04 -5.57
CA THR A 108 4.60 -4.60 -4.24
C THR A 108 5.91 -5.02 -3.56
N SER A 109 6.85 -5.59 -4.32
CA SER A 109 8.17 -5.99 -3.82
C SER A 109 9.01 -4.78 -3.45
N TYR A 110 8.96 -3.69 -4.21
CA TYR A 110 9.59 -2.40 -3.91
C TYR A 110 9.13 -1.84 -2.55
N CYS A 111 7.84 -1.89 -2.26
CA CYS A 111 7.28 -1.51 -0.95
C CYS A 111 7.83 -2.34 0.24
N ARG A 112 8.44 -3.49 -0.02
CA ARG A 112 8.92 -4.43 1.02
C ARG A 112 10.39 -4.30 1.33
N ILE A 113 11.18 -3.59 0.49
CA ILE A 113 12.63 -3.44 0.66
C ILE A 113 12.94 -2.83 2.03
N ARG A 114 13.82 -3.49 2.79
CA ARG A 114 14.26 -3.07 4.13
C ARG A 114 15.76 -2.90 4.25
N TYR A 115 16.57 -3.75 3.62
CA TYR A 115 18.00 -3.86 3.81
C TYR A 115 18.79 -2.80 3.05
N THR A 116 18.34 -1.52 3.14
CA THR A 116 19.03 -0.36 2.56
C THR A 116 19.29 0.66 3.66
N ALA A 117 20.21 1.60 3.44
CA ALA A 117 20.46 2.68 4.38
C ALA A 117 19.16 3.41 4.73
N GLY A 118 18.82 3.53 6.04
CA GLY A 118 17.58 4.12 6.50
C GLY A 118 16.43 3.14 6.78
N ASP A 119 16.62 1.84 6.50
CA ASP A 119 15.77 0.70 6.88
C ASP A 119 14.24 0.97 6.84
N ASP A 120 13.55 1.01 8.00
CA ASP A 120 12.09 1.20 8.07
C ASP A 120 11.62 2.59 7.59
N PHE A 121 12.44 3.64 7.72
CA PHE A 121 12.12 4.96 7.18
C PHE A 121 12.07 4.93 5.64
N LYS A 122 13.08 4.37 5.01
CA LYS A 122 13.13 4.20 3.56
C LYS A 122 12.03 3.30 3.03
N ARG A 123 11.67 2.24 3.77
CA ARG A 123 10.50 1.43 3.41
C ARG A 123 9.21 2.24 3.40
N THR A 124 9.00 3.08 4.41
CA THR A 124 7.82 3.95 4.49
C THR A 124 7.80 4.99 3.36
N GLU A 125 8.95 5.52 2.96
CA GLU A 125 9.08 6.42 1.80
C GLU A 125 8.67 5.70 0.52
N ARG A 126 9.20 4.49 0.25
CA ARG A 126 8.84 3.68 -0.92
C ARG A 126 7.33 3.37 -0.97
N GLN A 127 6.73 3.05 0.17
CA GLN A 127 5.28 2.82 0.23
C GLN A 127 4.48 4.07 -0.15
N ARG A 128 4.89 5.26 0.34
CA ARG A 128 4.25 6.52 -0.04
C ARG A 128 4.42 6.80 -1.52
N GLU A 129 5.61 6.64 -2.06
CA GLU A 129 5.94 6.85 -3.48
C GLU A 129 5.06 5.97 -4.38
N VAL A 130 4.92 4.68 -4.06
CA VAL A 130 4.03 3.77 -4.81
C VAL A 130 2.58 4.24 -4.74
N LEU A 131 2.07 4.60 -3.55
CA LEU A 131 0.70 5.09 -3.39
C LEU A 131 0.45 6.42 -4.13
N GLU A 132 1.39 7.34 -4.07
CA GLU A 132 1.31 8.61 -4.80
C GLU A 132 1.34 8.40 -6.31
N THR A 133 2.17 7.48 -6.80
CA THR A 133 2.26 7.17 -8.23
C THR A 133 0.99 6.46 -8.71
N ILE A 134 0.42 5.55 -7.93
CA ILE A 134 -0.90 4.95 -8.19
C ILE A 134 -1.95 6.05 -8.29
N ALA A 135 -2.01 6.95 -7.32
CA ALA A 135 -3.00 8.03 -7.30
C ALA A 135 -2.84 8.99 -8.49
N LYS A 136 -1.61 9.38 -8.83
CA LYS A 136 -1.32 10.21 -10.01
C LYS A 136 -1.79 9.53 -11.30
N LYS A 137 -1.50 8.25 -11.47
CA LYS A 137 -1.90 7.50 -12.65
C LYS A 137 -3.41 7.29 -12.73
N ALA A 138 -4.07 6.98 -11.61
CA ALA A 138 -5.52 6.86 -11.54
C ALA A 138 -6.24 8.15 -11.98
N LYS A 139 -5.71 9.34 -11.65
CA LYS A 139 -6.27 10.62 -12.10
C LYS A 139 -6.26 10.81 -13.63
N THR A 140 -5.44 10.08 -14.35
CA THR A 140 -5.38 10.15 -15.82
C THR A 140 -6.31 9.15 -16.52
N MET A 141 -6.99 8.31 -15.75
CA MET A 141 -7.88 7.26 -16.29
C MET A 141 -9.30 7.78 -16.51
N SER A 142 -9.98 7.14 -17.45
CA SER A 142 -11.42 7.38 -17.64
C SER A 142 -12.24 6.78 -16.49
N VAL A 143 -13.43 7.33 -16.29
CA VAL A 143 -14.39 6.81 -15.28
C VAL A 143 -14.68 5.32 -15.49
N ALA A 144 -14.79 4.86 -16.74
CA ALA A 144 -15.02 3.44 -17.04
C ALA A 144 -13.87 2.53 -16.59
N GLN A 145 -12.62 2.98 -16.78
CA GLN A 145 -11.44 2.23 -16.30
C GLN A 145 -11.35 2.21 -14.77
N LEU A 146 -11.66 3.34 -14.13
CA LEU A 146 -11.71 3.41 -12.66
C LEU A 146 -12.80 2.49 -12.08
N ASP A 147 -13.97 2.43 -12.71
CA ASP A 147 -15.07 1.54 -12.31
C ASP A 147 -14.66 0.05 -12.42
N GLU A 148 -13.92 -0.31 -13.47
CA GLU A 148 -13.36 -1.66 -13.63
C GLU A 148 -12.37 -2.00 -12.49
N ILE A 149 -11.46 -1.07 -12.17
CA ILE A 149 -10.50 -1.24 -11.06
C ILE A 149 -11.25 -1.42 -9.75
N VAL A 150 -12.22 -0.56 -9.45
CA VAL A 150 -13.00 -0.64 -8.22
C VAL A 150 -13.71 -1.98 -8.11
N LYS A 151 -14.43 -2.40 -9.16
CA LYS A 151 -15.15 -3.68 -9.17
C LYS A 151 -14.26 -4.89 -8.95
N LYS A 152 -13.03 -4.84 -9.46
CA LYS A 152 -12.10 -5.96 -9.38
C LYS A 152 -11.32 -6.00 -8.07
N VAL A 153 -10.92 -4.84 -7.56
CA VAL A 153 -10.05 -4.72 -6.37
C VAL A 153 -10.83 -4.61 -5.07
N PHE A 154 -11.98 -3.94 -5.09
CA PHE A 154 -12.78 -3.76 -3.87
C PHE A 154 -13.12 -5.06 -3.13
N PRO A 155 -13.50 -6.17 -3.81
CA PRO A 155 -13.73 -7.45 -3.13
C PRO A 155 -12.50 -8.05 -2.44
N MET A 156 -11.29 -7.56 -2.76
CA MET A 156 -10.01 -7.99 -2.15
C MET A 156 -9.65 -7.15 -0.92
N CYS A 157 -10.40 -6.08 -0.65
CA CYS A 157 -10.13 -5.16 0.46
C CYS A 157 -11.05 -5.47 1.65
N ALA A 158 -10.51 -5.37 2.87
CA ALA A 158 -11.35 -5.33 4.07
C ALA A 158 -11.60 -3.86 4.43
N THR A 159 -12.87 -3.47 4.50
CA THR A 159 -13.28 -2.08 4.82
C THR A 159 -14.63 -2.05 5.50
N ASN A 160 -14.88 -1.01 6.29
CA ASN A 160 -16.21 -0.70 6.84
C ASN A 160 -16.96 0.35 6.01
N MET A 161 -16.38 0.80 4.88
CA MET A 161 -17.02 1.75 3.99
C MET A 161 -17.98 1.04 3.03
N THR A 162 -19.06 1.74 2.67
CA THR A 162 -19.94 1.34 1.56
C THR A 162 -19.33 1.73 0.21
N VAL A 163 -19.79 1.12 -0.87
CA VAL A 163 -19.36 1.47 -2.23
C VAL A 163 -19.65 2.95 -2.52
N ASP A 164 -20.80 3.48 -2.08
CA ASP A 164 -21.18 4.88 -2.28
C ASP A 164 -20.21 5.84 -1.56
N GLN A 165 -19.79 5.50 -0.35
CA GLN A 165 -18.78 6.29 0.38
C GLN A 165 -17.43 6.29 -0.33
N LEU A 166 -17.02 5.16 -0.88
CA LEU A 166 -15.78 5.07 -1.66
C LEU A 166 -15.85 5.87 -2.96
N LEU A 167 -16.97 5.81 -3.66
CA LEU A 167 -17.17 6.60 -4.87
C LEU A 167 -17.17 8.10 -4.56
N ALA A 168 -17.76 8.53 -3.43
CA ALA A 168 -17.70 9.90 -2.98
C ALA A 168 -16.26 10.36 -2.71
N ILE A 169 -15.47 9.56 -1.98
CA ILE A 169 -14.04 9.85 -1.72
C ILE A 169 -13.24 9.90 -3.02
N ALA A 170 -13.50 8.99 -3.96
CA ALA A 170 -12.84 8.98 -5.25
C ALA A 170 -13.18 10.24 -6.07
N ALA A 171 -14.43 10.68 -6.06
CA ALA A 171 -14.87 11.89 -6.73
C ALA A 171 -14.23 13.15 -6.12
N ASP A 172 -14.19 13.25 -4.79
CA ASP A 172 -13.52 14.35 -4.09
C ASP A 172 -12.00 14.33 -4.33
N GLY A 173 -11.38 13.16 -4.34
CA GLY A 173 -9.95 13.00 -4.62
C GLY A 173 -9.53 13.43 -6.04
N LEU A 174 -10.45 13.44 -6.99
CA LEU A 174 -10.21 13.97 -8.34
C LEU A 174 -10.22 15.51 -8.38
N SER A 175 -10.78 16.17 -7.36
CA SER A 175 -10.86 17.64 -7.25
C SER A 175 -9.64 18.28 -6.57
N TYR A 176 -8.76 17.50 -5.96
CA TYR A 176 -7.47 17.90 -5.37
C TYR A 176 -6.32 17.50 -6.30
#